data_17be9941754079c613ee8618104e7e85
#
_entry.id   17be9941754079c613ee8618104e7e85
#
_cell.length_a   1.000
_cell.length_b   1.000
_cell.length_c   1.000
_cell.angle_alpha   90.00
_cell.angle_beta   90.00
_cell.angle_gamma   90.00
#
_symmetry.space_group_name_H-M   'P 1'
#
loop_
_entity.id
_entity.type
_entity.pdbx_description
1 polymer ?
#
loop_
_entity_poly.entity_id
_entity_poly.type
_entity_poly.pdbx_seq_one_letter_code
_entity_poly.pdbx_strand_id
1 'polypeptide(L)'
;MKILFLSLLAFGIFPLTNGFQFNQLLKHAEMKEVSIIQFEDDGLAHFSYAIQVGNEMILVDPGRNPQQYYDHASSKGAKIVGVIETHPHADFVSSHLEIHQTTGATIYISMLAGVDYPHKTFDEGDVIKLSNNIRLKAINTPGHSPDGISIIVEENGKDVAVFTGDTLFIGDVGRPDLRESDGDLMATRIELAKKMYDSTREKLMVLDDEVIVYPAHGAGSLCGKAISDKTSSTIGAEKLTNYALQEMTKEAFVELLLEDQPFIPKYFPYNVELNINGAPAYQTSKDKVSRLEKNEKIDSGIVVVDSRNQEQFKKSHIQGAVNIMNGAKFETWLGSIVPPRSNYYLVAESEESLDKLISKTAKIGYEPFIKGAFVYDEKGGEKMEIFDQQAFDSNREAFTVIDIRTTGEVSKEKVFKNAINIPLSELMERTDEIPTDKPVVVHCGTGYRSAIGSSIIQNELKNVKVLDMGSDVKDYIK
;
A
#
# COMPACT_ATOMS: atom_id res chain seq x y z
N MET A 1 73.45 -1.90 -8.48
CA MET A 1 74.45 -1.10 -9.24
C MET A 1 73.91 0.32 -9.29
N LYS A 2 74.55 1.15 -8.46
CA LYS A 2 75.04 2.53 -8.71
C LYS A 2 73.95 3.54 -9.13
N ILE A 3 73.79 4.73 -8.59
CA ILE A 3 74.50 5.70 -7.71
C ILE A 3 73.61 6.90 -7.71
N LEU A 4 73.06 7.40 -6.52
CA LEU A 4 73.54 8.59 -5.81
C LEU A 4 73.82 9.83 -6.66
N PHE A 5 73.12 10.95 -6.41
CA PHE A 5 73.74 12.22 -6.09
C PHE A 5 72.84 13.23 -5.39
N LEU A 6 73.35 13.75 -4.32
CA LEU A 6 72.92 14.88 -3.49
C LEU A 6 73.28 16.22 -4.14
N SER A 7 72.54 17.30 -3.82
CA SER A 7 73.04 18.64 -3.47
C SER A 7 71.85 19.52 -3.11
N LEU A 8 71.66 19.93 -1.94
CA LEU A 8 72.18 20.94 -1.03
C LEU A 8 72.00 22.41 -1.48
N LEU A 9 71.22 23.09 -0.60
CA LEU A 9 71.31 24.45 -0.07
C LEU A 9 70.96 25.66 -0.97
N ALA A 10 69.92 26.45 -0.45
CA ALA A 10 70.28 27.79 0.04
C ALA A 10 69.06 28.38 0.86
N PHE A 11 69.45 28.88 2.02
CA PHE A 11 68.62 29.65 2.96
C PHE A 11 68.25 31.02 2.37
N GLY A 12 66.96 31.40 2.61
CA GLY A 12 66.52 32.78 2.46
C GLY A 12 65.52 33.11 3.58
N ILE A 13 66.04 33.73 4.62
CA ILE A 13 65.28 34.33 5.72
C ILE A 13 64.73 35.68 5.21
N PHE A 14 63.41 35.90 5.29
CA PHE A 14 62.78 37.21 5.29
C PHE A 14 61.60 37.23 6.26
N PRO A 15 61.32 38.36 6.90
CA PRO A 15 60.73 38.39 8.22
C PRO A 15 59.20 38.41 8.25
N LEU A 16 58.72 38.05 9.43
CA LEU A 16 57.38 38.28 9.95
C LEU A 16 56.93 39.73 9.73
N THR A 17 55.76 39.88 9.07
CA THR A 17 54.67 40.81 9.48
C THR A 17 53.49 40.57 8.55
N ASN A 18 52.47 40.04 9.05
CA ASN A 18 51.09 40.47 8.96
C ASN A 18 50.16 39.30 9.29
N GLY A 19 49.58 39.41 10.44
CA GLY A 19 48.43 38.59 10.82
C GLY A 19 47.31 38.74 9.80
N PHE A 20 47.24 37.79 8.90
CA PHE A 20 45.99 37.51 8.20
C PHE A 20 45.28 36.43 8.98
N GLN A 21 44.21 36.88 9.63
CA GLN A 21 43.17 36.05 10.23
C GLN A 21 42.77 34.95 9.26
N PHE A 22 43.22 33.73 9.53
CA PHE A 22 42.53 32.52 9.05
C PHE A 22 41.28 32.36 9.87
N ASN A 23 40.39 33.35 9.77
CA ASN A 23 39.00 33.26 10.21
C ASN A 23 38.14 33.15 8.95
N GLN A 24 37.39 32.10 8.94
CA GLN A 24 36.28 31.84 8.04
C GLN A 24 36.64 31.10 6.73
N LEU A 25 36.18 29.93 6.75
CA LEU A 25 34.93 29.46 6.17
C LEU A 25 34.73 27.99 6.55
N LEU A 26 34.60 27.71 7.82
CA LEU A 26 33.67 26.68 8.24
C LEU A 26 32.28 27.29 8.04
N LYS A 27 31.75 27.29 6.81
CA LYS A 27 30.32 27.13 6.65
C LYS A 27 29.99 25.86 7.42
N HIS A 28 29.47 26.02 8.61
CA HIS A 28 28.65 24.99 9.22
C HIS A 28 27.60 24.69 8.16
N ALA A 29 27.72 23.57 7.46
CA ALA A 29 26.54 22.92 6.96
C ALA A 29 25.70 22.76 8.22
N GLU A 30 24.64 23.54 8.33
CA GLU A 30 23.64 23.34 9.38
C GLU A 30 23.23 21.88 9.25
N MET A 31 23.73 21.06 10.18
CA MET A 31 23.22 19.70 10.25
C MET A 31 21.76 19.86 10.59
N LYS A 32 20.88 19.42 9.69
CA LYS A 32 19.44 19.40 9.95
C LYS A 32 19.24 18.75 11.30
N GLU A 33 18.60 19.47 12.22
CA GLU A 33 18.32 18.95 13.55
C GLU A 33 17.32 17.79 13.49
N VAL A 34 16.46 17.79 12.46
CA VAL A 34 15.48 16.75 12.19
C VAL A 34 15.94 15.82 11.05
N SER A 35 15.84 14.51 11.28
CA SER A 35 16.04 13.48 10.26
C SER A 35 14.72 12.77 10.01
N ILE A 36 14.32 12.66 8.73
CA ILE A 36 13.12 11.96 8.30
C ILE A 36 13.56 10.77 7.46
N ILE A 37 13.08 9.58 7.83
CA ILE A 37 13.34 8.32 7.12
C ILE A 37 12.01 7.77 6.66
N GLN A 38 11.92 7.38 5.39
CA GLN A 38 10.78 6.72 4.79
C GLN A 38 11.01 5.21 4.76
N PHE A 39 9.97 4.45 5.12
CA PHE A 39 9.89 3.00 4.95
C PHE A 39 8.82 2.71 3.91
N GLU A 40 9.08 1.75 3.06
CA GLU A 40 8.22 1.41 1.94
C GLU A 40 7.74 -0.05 2.02
N ASP A 41 6.46 -0.27 1.79
CA ASP A 41 5.85 -1.58 1.59
C ASP A 41 5.31 -1.69 0.15
N ASP A 42 6.09 -2.31 -0.73
CA ASP A 42 5.76 -2.47 -2.16
C ASP A 42 4.42 -3.19 -2.40
N GLY A 43 4.05 -4.15 -1.51
CA GLY A 43 2.84 -4.97 -1.66
C GLY A 43 1.56 -4.14 -1.56
N LEU A 44 1.59 -3.12 -0.71
CA LEU A 44 0.47 -2.20 -0.45
C LEU A 44 0.72 -0.80 -1.00
N ALA A 45 1.90 -0.54 -1.57
CA ALA A 45 2.35 0.79 -1.98
C ALA A 45 2.26 1.80 -0.82
N HIS A 46 2.55 1.35 0.41
CA HIS A 46 2.40 2.13 1.63
C HIS A 46 3.74 2.72 2.06
N PHE A 47 3.72 3.98 2.47
CA PHE A 47 4.84 4.71 3.06
C PHE A 47 4.57 5.03 4.52
N SER A 48 5.51 4.69 5.38
CA SER A 48 5.54 5.10 6.77
C SER A 48 6.83 5.82 7.08
N TYR A 49 6.89 6.54 8.18
CA TYR A 49 8.03 7.42 8.43
C TYR A 49 8.53 7.34 9.86
N ALA A 50 9.82 7.62 10.02
CA ALA A 50 10.44 7.90 11.31
C ALA A 50 11.00 9.33 11.31
N ILE A 51 10.55 10.15 12.25
CA ILE A 51 11.04 11.51 12.51
C ILE A 51 11.96 11.43 13.72
N GLN A 52 13.24 11.65 13.51
CA GLN A 52 14.24 11.58 14.59
C GLN A 52 14.81 12.95 14.91
N VAL A 53 14.82 13.29 16.19
CA VAL A 53 15.48 14.46 16.75
C VAL A 53 16.33 14.02 17.95
N GLY A 54 17.65 14.15 17.86
CA GLY A 54 18.56 13.62 18.86
C GLY A 54 18.40 12.11 19.05
N ASN A 55 18.05 11.67 20.26
CA ASN A 55 17.82 10.28 20.61
C ASN A 55 16.33 9.91 20.75
N GLU A 56 15.43 10.76 20.31
CA GLU A 56 13.98 10.51 20.28
C GLU A 56 13.50 10.32 18.84
N MET A 57 12.52 9.45 18.69
CA MET A 57 11.92 9.10 17.40
C MET A 57 10.40 9.05 17.52
N ILE A 58 9.72 9.68 16.57
CA ILE A 58 8.28 9.53 16.38
C ILE A 58 8.04 8.84 15.03
N LEU A 59 7.14 7.86 15.02
CA LEU A 59 6.71 7.16 13.80
C LEU A 59 5.43 7.79 13.29
N VAL A 60 5.26 7.79 11.97
CA VAL A 60 4.02 8.20 11.30
C VAL A 60 3.54 7.02 10.46
N ASP A 61 2.28 6.62 10.66
CA ASP A 61 1.57 5.56 9.96
C ASP A 61 2.35 4.22 9.86
N PRO A 62 2.84 3.65 10.98
CA PRO A 62 3.69 2.46 10.92
C PRO A 62 2.91 1.24 10.42
N GLY A 63 3.48 0.53 9.43
CA GLY A 63 2.92 -0.71 8.89
C GLY A 63 2.85 -1.84 9.92
N ARG A 64 2.24 -2.96 9.53
CA ARG A 64 1.86 -4.09 10.40
C ARG A 64 3.02 -4.71 11.18
N ASN A 65 4.20 -4.85 10.58
CA ASN A 65 5.38 -5.43 11.24
C ASN A 65 6.23 -4.34 11.89
N PRO A 66 6.26 -4.22 13.24
CA PRO A 66 7.00 -3.15 13.90
C PRO A 66 8.52 -3.37 13.94
N GLN A 67 9.02 -4.57 13.61
CA GLN A 67 10.43 -4.92 13.80
C GLN A 67 11.38 -3.97 13.06
N GLN A 68 11.04 -3.57 11.85
CA GLN A 68 11.85 -2.63 11.07
C GLN A 68 12.07 -1.29 11.79
N TYR A 69 11.08 -0.80 12.54
CA TYR A 69 11.19 0.45 13.29
C TYR A 69 12.03 0.27 14.55
N TYR A 70 11.91 -0.88 15.23
CA TYR A 70 12.76 -1.21 16.38
C TYR A 70 14.22 -1.34 15.97
N ASP A 71 14.50 -2.03 14.87
CA ASP A 71 15.86 -2.21 14.33
C ASP A 71 16.46 -0.85 13.94
N HIS A 72 15.66 0.00 13.27
CA HIS A 72 16.10 1.33 12.89
C HIS A 72 16.40 2.19 14.12
N ALA A 73 15.49 2.28 15.09
CA ALA A 73 15.68 3.02 16.33
C ALA A 73 16.94 2.55 17.08
N SER A 74 17.11 1.22 17.22
CA SER A 74 18.30 0.61 17.83
C SER A 74 19.58 0.99 17.11
N SER A 75 19.60 0.94 15.78
CA SER A 75 20.77 1.30 14.96
C SER A 75 21.21 2.75 15.11
N LYS A 76 20.26 3.63 15.48
CA LYS A 76 20.49 5.07 15.71
C LYS A 76 20.71 5.42 17.19
N GLY A 77 20.62 4.44 18.10
CA GLY A 77 20.62 4.70 19.53
C GLY A 77 19.44 5.59 19.99
N ALA A 78 18.35 5.55 19.25
CA ALA A 78 17.16 6.34 19.51
C ALA A 78 16.06 5.50 20.21
N LYS A 79 15.14 6.20 20.88
CA LYS A 79 13.95 5.61 21.51
C LYS A 79 12.71 6.06 20.75
N ILE A 80 11.81 5.13 20.45
CA ILE A 80 10.49 5.45 19.91
C ILE A 80 9.66 6.00 21.08
N VAL A 81 9.33 7.29 21.03
CA VAL A 81 8.58 8.00 22.07
C VAL A 81 7.15 8.33 21.67
N GLY A 82 6.83 8.24 20.39
CA GLY A 82 5.50 8.51 19.86
C GLY A 82 5.21 7.76 18.55
N VAL A 83 3.93 7.58 18.30
CA VAL A 83 3.37 7.10 17.03
C VAL A 83 2.23 8.03 16.68
N ILE A 84 2.21 8.56 15.45
CA ILE A 84 1.12 9.37 14.92
C ILE A 84 0.43 8.56 13.84
N GLU A 85 -0.90 8.40 13.93
CA GLU A 85 -1.74 7.89 12.86
C GLU A 85 -2.42 9.08 12.18
N THR A 86 -2.24 9.23 10.88
CA THR A 86 -2.91 10.29 10.11
C THR A 86 -4.42 10.07 10.04
N HIS A 87 -4.83 8.82 10.01
CA HIS A 87 -6.21 8.34 10.06
C HIS A 87 -6.23 6.82 10.27
N PRO A 88 -7.35 6.18 10.62
CA PRO A 88 -7.49 4.72 10.58
C PRO A 88 -7.45 4.21 9.13
N HIS A 89 -6.32 3.63 8.72
CA HIS A 89 -6.09 3.15 7.35
C HIS A 89 -7.02 2.01 6.97
N ALA A 90 -7.47 2.00 5.70
CA ALA A 90 -8.36 0.96 5.18
C ALA A 90 -7.60 -0.18 4.50
N ASP A 91 -6.45 0.08 3.95
CA ASP A 91 -5.71 -0.86 3.09
C ASP A 91 -4.64 -1.67 3.82
N PHE A 92 -4.28 -1.29 5.05
CA PHE A 92 -3.36 -2.07 5.89
C PHE A 92 -3.71 -1.95 7.38
N VAL A 93 -3.17 -2.87 8.18
CA VAL A 93 -3.27 -2.85 9.64
C VAL A 93 -2.01 -2.23 10.22
N SER A 94 -2.16 -1.16 11.01
CA SER A 94 -1.06 -0.49 11.70
C SER A 94 -0.59 -1.25 12.93
N SER A 95 0.68 -1.05 13.30
CA SER A 95 1.29 -1.60 14.52
C SER A 95 1.30 -0.62 15.70
N HIS A 96 0.61 0.50 15.63
CA HIS A 96 0.64 1.57 16.64
C HIS A 96 0.41 1.07 18.06
N LEU A 97 -0.59 0.20 18.27
CA LEU A 97 -0.91 -0.35 19.59
C LEU A 97 0.20 -1.27 20.12
N GLU A 98 0.75 -2.14 19.25
CA GLU A 98 1.87 -3.01 19.61
C GLU A 98 3.14 -2.21 19.97
N ILE A 99 3.43 -1.15 19.22
CA ILE A 99 4.55 -0.24 19.49
C ILE A 99 4.33 0.47 20.84
N HIS A 100 3.13 0.96 21.11
CA HIS A 100 2.78 1.54 22.42
C HIS A 100 3.01 0.55 23.56
N GLN A 101 2.49 -0.67 23.43
CA GLN A 101 2.61 -1.71 24.47
C GLN A 101 4.06 -2.14 24.70
N THR A 102 4.90 -2.14 23.67
CA THR A 102 6.28 -2.60 23.73
C THR A 102 7.23 -1.52 24.24
N THR A 103 7.03 -0.26 23.84
CA THR A 103 8.00 0.83 24.05
C THR A 103 7.51 1.87 25.05
N GLY A 104 6.22 1.93 25.35
CA GLY A 104 5.59 3.02 26.10
C GLY A 104 5.38 4.29 25.28
N ALA A 105 5.61 4.25 23.94
CA ALA A 105 5.39 5.37 23.05
C ALA A 105 3.94 5.87 23.10
N THR A 106 3.74 7.18 23.13
CA THR A 106 2.41 7.78 23.09
C THR A 106 1.81 7.64 21.69
N ILE A 107 0.58 7.13 21.56
CA ILE A 107 -0.17 7.17 20.30
C ILE A 107 -0.85 8.54 20.19
N TYR A 108 -0.74 9.17 19.03
CA TYR A 108 -1.39 10.43 18.68
C TYR A 108 -2.30 10.19 17.48
N ILE A 109 -3.56 10.57 17.57
CA ILE A 109 -4.56 10.40 16.51
C ILE A 109 -5.68 11.43 16.69
N SER A 110 -6.41 11.76 15.63
CA SER A 110 -7.56 12.66 15.74
C SER A 110 -8.61 12.11 16.71
N MET A 111 -9.22 13.00 17.49
CA MET A 111 -10.39 12.68 18.34
C MET A 111 -11.54 12.07 17.52
N LEU A 112 -11.67 12.49 16.25
CA LEU A 112 -12.74 12.01 15.36
C LEU A 112 -12.58 10.55 14.94
N ALA A 113 -11.39 9.95 15.14
CA ALA A 113 -11.17 8.53 14.87
C ALA A 113 -11.95 7.61 15.85
N GLY A 114 -12.29 8.12 17.05
CA GLY A 114 -13.14 7.42 18.00
C GLY A 114 -12.53 6.14 18.57
N VAL A 115 -11.23 6.11 18.78
CA VAL A 115 -10.49 4.92 19.24
C VAL A 115 -10.59 4.72 20.75
N ASP A 116 -10.63 3.45 21.20
CA ASP A 116 -10.79 3.09 22.61
C ASP A 116 -9.44 2.79 23.33
N TYR A 117 -8.35 2.57 22.59
CA TYR A 117 -7.04 2.31 23.20
C TYR A 117 -6.39 3.60 23.78
N PRO A 118 -5.39 3.50 24.68
CA PRO A 118 -4.71 4.66 25.24
C PRO A 118 -4.06 5.52 24.13
N HIS A 119 -4.49 6.77 24.03
CA HIS A 119 -3.99 7.73 23.06
C HIS A 119 -4.02 9.16 23.61
N LYS A 120 -3.42 10.08 22.88
CA LYS A 120 -3.63 11.52 22.99
C LYS A 120 -4.26 12.01 21.69
N THR A 121 -5.27 12.85 21.84
CA THR A 121 -5.84 13.55 20.68
C THR A 121 -4.80 14.46 20.06
N PHE A 122 -4.80 14.52 18.73
CA PHE A 122 -3.87 15.33 17.96
C PHE A 122 -4.63 15.93 16.78
N ASP A 123 -5.18 17.11 16.98
CA ASP A 123 -6.08 17.79 16.07
C ASP A 123 -5.58 19.22 15.77
N GLU A 124 -6.33 19.97 15.00
CA GLU A 124 -6.03 21.35 14.56
C GLU A 124 -5.44 22.21 15.68
N GLY A 125 -4.20 22.64 15.47
CA GLY A 125 -3.49 23.51 16.42
C GLY A 125 -2.73 22.81 17.54
N ASP A 126 -2.87 21.48 17.68
CA ASP A 126 -2.05 20.72 18.63
C ASP A 126 -0.59 20.65 18.18
N VAL A 127 0.31 20.62 19.17
CA VAL A 127 1.76 20.68 18.95
C VAL A 127 2.50 19.66 19.82
N ILE A 128 3.34 18.85 19.19
CA ILE A 128 4.34 18.01 19.86
C ILE A 128 5.70 18.71 19.74
N LYS A 129 6.33 19.05 20.87
CA LYS A 129 7.68 19.63 20.90
C LYS A 129 8.70 18.51 21.02
N LEU A 130 9.59 18.40 20.03
CA LEU A 130 10.71 17.46 20.05
C LEU A 130 12.01 18.10 20.53
N SER A 131 12.18 19.40 20.30
CA SER A 131 13.28 20.19 20.84
C SER A 131 12.84 21.66 20.99
N ASN A 132 13.78 22.55 21.29
CA ASN A 132 13.50 23.99 21.29
C ASN A 132 13.19 24.52 19.89
N ASN A 133 13.72 23.86 18.87
CA ASN A 133 13.66 24.31 17.48
C ASN A 133 12.75 23.45 16.61
N ILE A 134 12.37 22.23 17.05
CA ILE A 134 11.58 21.29 16.25
C ILE A 134 10.23 21.05 16.90
N ARG A 135 9.18 21.21 16.10
CA ARG A 135 7.79 20.95 16.49
C ARG A 135 7.06 20.18 15.40
N LEU A 136 6.14 19.31 15.81
CA LEU A 136 5.15 18.71 14.92
C LEU A 136 3.81 19.36 15.21
N LYS A 137 3.16 19.91 14.18
CA LYS A 137 1.86 20.60 14.29
C LYS A 137 0.81 19.79 13.55
N ALA A 138 -0.33 19.55 14.19
CA ALA A 138 -1.48 18.95 13.54
C ALA A 138 -2.31 20.00 12.81
N ILE A 139 -2.78 19.64 11.61
CA ILE A 139 -3.85 20.31 10.89
C ILE A 139 -4.89 19.28 10.47
N ASN A 140 -6.17 19.57 10.68
CA ASN A 140 -7.23 18.67 10.26
C ASN A 140 -7.44 18.81 8.75
N THR A 141 -7.28 17.71 8.02
CA THR A 141 -7.39 17.66 6.55
C THR A 141 -8.38 16.57 6.11
N PRO A 142 -9.67 16.66 6.53
CA PRO A 142 -10.67 15.70 6.13
C PRO A 142 -10.92 15.72 4.63
N GLY A 143 -11.33 14.55 4.10
CA GLY A 143 -11.63 14.40 2.67
C GLY A 143 -11.53 12.96 2.20
N HIS A 144 -10.39 12.32 2.36
CA HIS A 144 -10.25 10.87 2.22
C HIS A 144 -10.99 10.13 3.34
N SER A 145 -10.81 10.59 4.55
CA SER A 145 -11.55 10.17 5.73
C SER A 145 -12.09 11.40 6.48
N PRO A 146 -13.11 11.25 7.34
CA PRO A 146 -13.66 12.37 8.10
C PRO A 146 -12.71 12.85 9.21
N ASP A 147 -11.81 11.99 9.66
CA ASP A 147 -10.89 12.11 10.79
C ASP A 147 -9.44 12.35 10.36
N GLY A 148 -9.19 12.56 9.06
CA GLY A 148 -7.84 12.75 8.52
C GLY A 148 -7.14 13.99 9.04
N ILE A 149 -5.86 13.83 9.44
CA ILE A 149 -4.96 14.91 9.82
C ILE A 149 -3.70 14.89 8.96
N SER A 150 -3.09 16.06 8.80
CA SER A 150 -1.73 16.18 8.26
C SER A 150 -0.79 16.72 9.33
N ILE A 151 0.49 16.34 9.28
CA ILE A 151 1.46 16.69 10.30
C ILE A 151 2.54 17.59 9.68
N ILE A 152 2.63 18.83 10.10
CA ILE A 152 3.64 19.79 9.67
C ILE A 152 4.86 19.68 10.58
N VAL A 153 6.04 19.55 9.98
CA VAL A 153 7.33 19.66 10.70
C VAL A 153 7.79 21.10 10.62
N GLU A 154 7.86 21.76 11.77
CA GLU A 154 8.43 23.09 11.91
C GLU A 154 9.87 22.98 12.44
N GLU A 155 10.83 23.56 11.73
CA GLU A 155 12.23 23.69 12.12
C GLU A 155 12.62 25.17 12.20
N ASN A 156 13.07 25.65 13.36
CA ASN A 156 13.47 27.04 13.59
C ASN A 156 12.38 28.07 13.19
N GLY A 157 11.10 27.75 13.44
CA GLY A 157 9.96 28.60 13.12
C GLY A 157 9.55 28.63 11.66
N LYS A 158 10.10 27.72 10.82
CA LYS A 158 9.70 27.53 9.41
C LYS A 158 9.13 26.13 9.20
N ASP A 159 8.07 26.01 8.44
CA ASP A 159 7.53 24.75 8.00
C ASP A 159 8.45 24.16 6.93
N VAL A 160 8.98 22.96 7.14
CA VAL A 160 9.97 22.34 6.25
C VAL A 160 9.47 21.06 5.59
N ALA A 161 8.49 20.39 6.18
CA ALA A 161 7.88 19.19 5.63
C ALA A 161 6.44 19.04 6.13
N VAL A 162 5.63 18.28 5.39
CA VAL A 162 4.28 17.89 5.77
C VAL A 162 4.04 16.43 5.44
N PHE A 163 3.57 15.64 6.41
CA PHE A 163 3.05 14.29 6.21
C PHE A 163 1.55 14.43 5.96
N THR A 164 1.11 14.09 4.78
CA THR A 164 -0.24 14.38 4.31
C THR A 164 -1.21 13.21 4.44
N GLY A 165 -0.72 12.06 4.95
CA GLY A 165 -1.51 10.84 4.93
C GLY A 165 -2.08 10.60 3.54
N ASP A 166 -3.37 10.35 3.49
CA ASP A 166 -4.12 10.14 2.25
C ASP A 166 -4.87 11.40 1.77
N THR A 167 -4.53 12.59 2.30
CA THR A 167 -5.14 13.83 1.80
C THR A 167 -4.50 14.28 0.48
N LEU A 168 -3.15 14.34 0.43
CA LEU A 168 -2.41 14.74 -0.78
C LEU A 168 -1.35 13.70 -1.09
N PHE A 169 -1.45 13.09 -2.26
CA PHE A 169 -0.44 12.25 -2.87
C PHE A 169 0.40 13.02 -3.90
N ILE A 170 1.45 12.41 -4.38
CA ILE A 170 2.24 12.99 -5.47
C ILE A 170 1.48 12.80 -6.79
N GLY A 171 0.98 13.91 -7.34
CA GLY A 171 0.20 13.93 -8.57
C GLY A 171 -1.29 13.59 -8.40
N ASP A 172 -1.77 13.29 -7.19
CA ASP A 172 -3.15 12.89 -6.92
C ASP A 172 -3.62 13.38 -5.53
N VAL A 173 -4.86 13.11 -5.20
CA VAL A 173 -5.45 13.25 -3.85
C VAL A 173 -6.21 11.98 -3.49
N GLY A 174 -6.43 11.74 -2.20
CA GLY A 174 -7.14 10.57 -1.72
C GLY A 174 -8.60 10.53 -2.18
N ARG A 175 -9.09 9.32 -2.46
CA ARG A 175 -10.49 9.09 -2.83
C ARG A 175 -11.42 9.29 -1.62
N PRO A 176 -12.63 9.84 -1.80
CA PRO A 176 -13.50 10.22 -0.68
C PRO A 176 -14.55 9.16 -0.32
N ASP A 177 -14.57 7.99 -0.99
CA ASP A 177 -15.68 7.04 -0.95
C ASP A 177 -15.43 5.78 -0.10
N LEU A 178 -14.31 5.71 0.63
CA LEU A 178 -13.97 4.53 1.43
C LEU A 178 -14.70 4.47 2.78
N ARG A 179 -15.22 5.58 3.28
CA ARG A 179 -15.84 5.74 4.60
C ARG A 179 -17.33 6.13 4.54
N GLU A 180 -18.02 5.83 3.43
CA GLU A 180 -19.44 6.20 3.24
C GLU A 180 -20.40 5.56 4.24
N SER A 181 -20.07 4.38 4.76
CA SER A 181 -20.94 3.54 5.59
C SER A 181 -20.51 3.46 7.06
N ASP A 182 -19.51 4.22 7.49
CA ASP A 182 -18.98 4.13 8.84
C ASP A 182 -19.82 4.96 9.83
N GLY A 183 -20.68 4.27 10.57
CA GLY A 183 -21.29 4.69 11.80
C GLY A 183 -22.04 6.03 11.79
N ASP A 184 -21.98 6.77 12.90
CA ASP A 184 -22.63 8.08 13.09
C ASP A 184 -22.01 9.21 12.25
N LEU A 185 -20.86 8.96 11.62
CA LEU A 185 -20.21 9.89 10.68
C LEU A 185 -20.70 9.63 9.25
N MET A 186 -22.01 9.75 9.00
CA MET A 186 -22.62 9.64 7.67
C MET A 186 -22.17 10.79 6.73
N ALA A 187 -20.87 10.87 6.47
CA ALA A 187 -20.35 11.72 5.42
C ALA A 187 -20.54 11.00 4.08
N THR A 188 -21.38 11.52 3.22
CA THR A 188 -21.44 11.01 1.85
C THR A 188 -20.12 11.30 1.13
N ARG A 189 -19.75 10.47 0.12
CA ARG A 189 -18.56 10.74 -0.73
C ARG A 189 -18.54 12.17 -1.28
N ILE A 190 -19.70 12.75 -1.55
CA ILE A 190 -19.82 14.14 -2.03
C ILE A 190 -19.37 15.12 -0.95
N GLU A 191 -19.79 14.93 0.30
CA GLU A 191 -19.40 15.80 1.42
C GLU A 191 -17.89 15.67 1.72
N LEU A 192 -17.35 14.45 1.66
CA LEU A 192 -15.92 14.22 1.83
C LEU A 192 -15.11 14.81 0.66
N ALA A 193 -15.60 14.72 -0.58
CA ALA A 193 -14.96 15.37 -1.72
C ALA A 193 -14.95 16.91 -1.58
N LYS A 194 -16.01 17.51 -1.07
CA LYS A 194 -16.05 18.95 -0.75
C LYS A 194 -15.04 19.31 0.34
N LYS A 195 -14.94 18.51 1.40
CA LYS A 195 -13.93 18.70 2.45
C LYS A 195 -12.51 18.53 1.91
N MET A 196 -12.26 17.59 0.99
CA MET A 196 -10.97 17.41 0.32
C MET A 196 -10.57 18.68 -0.45
N TYR A 197 -11.53 19.32 -1.14
CA TYR A 197 -11.31 20.60 -1.78
C TYR A 197 -10.84 21.66 -0.78
N ASP A 198 -11.54 21.81 0.34
CA ASP A 198 -11.20 22.80 1.36
C ASP A 198 -9.85 22.48 2.02
N SER A 199 -9.62 21.22 2.40
CA SER A 199 -8.37 20.76 3.01
C SER A 199 -7.15 21.04 2.12
N THR A 200 -7.26 20.77 0.83
CA THR A 200 -6.16 21.01 -0.10
C THR A 200 -5.90 22.51 -0.33
N ARG A 201 -6.94 23.33 -0.52
CA ARG A 201 -6.79 24.77 -0.85
C ARG A 201 -6.50 25.64 0.37
N GLU A 202 -7.18 25.39 1.48
CA GLU A 202 -7.13 26.26 2.65
C GLU A 202 -6.08 25.85 3.67
N LYS A 203 -5.60 24.58 3.62
CA LYS A 203 -4.65 24.03 4.59
C LYS A 203 -3.30 23.69 3.98
N LEU A 204 -3.27 22.97 2.85
CA LEU A 204 -2.01 22.49 2.26
C LEU A 204 -1.42 23.47 1.25
N MET A 205 -2.21 24.00 0.32
CA MET A 205 -1.71 24.94 -0.70
C MET A 205 -1.28 26.32 -0.14
N VAL A 206 -1.62 26.63 1.10
CA VAL A 206 -1.17 27.86 1.77
C VAL A 206 0.23 27.75 2.39
N LEU A 207 0.77 26.54 2.48
CA LEU A 207 2.15 26.29 2.91
C LEU A 207 3.13 26.82 1.85
N ASP A 208 4.35 27.14 2.29
CA ASP A 208 5.42 27.59 1.40
C ASP A 208 5.74 26.52 0.34
N ASP A 209 6.07 26.98 -0.87
CA ASP A 209 6.33 26.08 -2.02
C ASP A 209 7.49 25.10 -1.81
N GLU A 210 8.41 25.40 -0.91
CA GLU A 210 9.58 24.58 -0.58
C GLU A 210 9.26 23.48 0.45
N VAL A 211 8.09 23.49 1.08
CA VAL A 211 7.69 22.46 2.05
C VAL A 211 7.61 21.09 1.36
N ILE A 212 8.35 20.13 1.90
CA ILE A 212 8.40 18.76 1.35
C ILE A 212 7.13 18.00 1.70
N VAL A 213 6.51 17.36 0.72
CA VAL A 213 5.32 16.52 0.88
C VAL A 213 5.72 15.07 1.01
N TYR A 214 5.26 14.43 2.09
CA TYR A 214 5.41 13.02 2.40
C TYR A 214 4.03 12.35 2.52
N PRO A 215 3.54 11.67 1.46
CA PRO A 215 2.25 11.00 1.47
C PRO A 215 2.30 9.63 2.16
N ALA A 216 1.14 9.05 2.53
CA ALA A 216 1.12 7.67 3.04
C ALA A 216 1.17 6.61 1.94
N HIS A 217 0.96 6.95 0.67
CA HIS A 217 0.97 5.98 -0.42
C HIS A 217 1.68 6.46 -1.68
N GLY A 218 2.21 5.47 -2.43
CA GLY A 218 2.79 5.61 -3.77
C GLY A 218 1.95 4.96 -4.86
N ALA A 219 2.53 4.88 -6.08
CA ALA A 219 1.89 4.28 -7.24
C ALA A 219 1.40 2.85 -6.99
N GLY A 220 0.16 2.60 -7.35
CA GLY A 220 -0.46 1.28 -7.24
C GLY A 220 -1.32 1.08 -6.00
N SER A 221 -1.40 2.05 -5.06
CA SER A 221 -2.41 2.05 -4.01
C SER A 221 -3.81 2.26 -4.59
N LEU A 222 -4.81 1.66 -3.93
CA LEU A 222 -6.22 1.85 -4.26
C LEU A 222 -6.85 3.04 -3.54
N CYS A 223 -6.07 3.79 -2.75
CA CYS A 223 -6.52 5.00 -2.07
C CYS A 223 -6.57 6.23 -2.97
N GLY A 224 -6.05 6.13 -4.20
CA GLY A 224 -6.13 7.15 -5.26
C GLY A 224 -6.20 6.52 -6.66
N LYS A 225 -6.37 7.33 -7.70
CA LYS A 225 -6.55 6.85 -9.09
C LYS A 225 -5.37 7.14 -10.02
N ALA A 226 -4.50 8.09 -9.66
CA ALA A 226 -3.42 8.57 -10.53
C ALA A 226 -2.12 8.88 -9.76
N ILE A 227 -1.87 8.17 -8.66
CA ILE A 227 -0.69 8.39 -7.81
C ILE A 227 0.60 8.13 -8.60
N SER A 228 1.54 9.08 -8.55
CA SER A 228 2.86 9.00 -9.20
C SER A 228 3.77 7.98 -8.54
N ASP A 229 4.79 7.53 -9.27
CA ASP A 229 5.87 6.66 -8.79
C ASP A 229 6.92 7.37 -7.92
N LYS A 230 6.80 8.69 -7.75
CA LYS A 230 7.68 9.46 -6.85
C LYS A 230 7.32 9.21 -5.39
N THR A 231 8.33 9.22 -4.53
CA THR A 231 8.15 8.97 -3.09
C THR A 231 8.02 10.25 -2.25
N SER A 232 8.33 11.40 -2.82
CA SER A 232 8.15 12.74 -2.22
C SER A 232 8.06 13.81 -3.28
N SER A 233 7.57 15.00 -2.89
CA SER A 233 7.44 16.17 -3.75
C SER A 233 7.59 17.44 -2.92
N THR A 234 7.20 18.60 -3.45
CA THR A 234 7.04 19.83 -2.68
C THR A 234 5.67 20.44 -2.95
N ILE A 235 5.18 21.26 -2.02
CA ILE A 235 3.89 21.96 -2.20
C ILE A 235 3.86 22.76 -3.51
N GLY A 236 4.96 23.44 -3.85
CA GLY A 236 5.05 24.18 -5.11
C GLY A 236 5.00 23.28 -6.35
N ALA A 237 5.67 22.12 -6.32
CA ALA A 237 5.61 21.17 -7.43
C ALA A 237 4.19 20.61 -7.60
N GLU A 238 3.51 20.26 -6.50
CA GLU A 238 2.14 19.75 -6.55
C GLU A 238 1.15 20.83 -7.05
N LYS A 239 1.28 22.07 -6.63
CA LYS A 239 0.49 23.20 -7.19
C LYS A 239 0.60 23.29 -8.72
N LEU A 240 1.78 22.97 -9.28
CA LEU A 240 2.02 23.07 -10.72
C LEU A 240 1.56 21.84 -11.50
N THR A 241 1.68 20.64 -10.94
CA THR A 241 1.58 19.39 -11.72
C THR A 241 0.42 18.49 -11.30
N ASN A 242 -0.08 18.61 -10.08
CA ASN A 242 -1.17 17.78 -9.58
C ASN A 242 -2.50 18.23 -10.19
N TYR A 243 -3.18 17.34 -10.91
CA TYR A 243 -4.44 17.67 -11.59
C TYR A 243 -5.52 18.15 -10.63
N ALA A 244 -5.54 17.60 -9.40
CA ALA A 244 -6.53 17.91 -8.39
C ALA A 244 -6.30 19.28 -7.73
N LEU A 245 -5.11 19.87 -7.84
CA LEU A 245 -4.76 21.19 -7.29
C LEU A 245 -4.89 22.33 -8.28
N GLN A 246 -5.27 22.04 -9.53
CA GLN A 246 -5.47 23.10 -10.55
C GLN A 246 -6.66 24.00 -10.20
N GLU A 247 -6.68 25.18 -10.79
CA GLU A 247 -7.77 26.13 -10.60
C GLU A 247 -9.08 25.59 -11.18
N MET A 248 -10.07 25.37 -10.32
CA MET A 248 -11.40 24.89 -10.68
C MET A 248 -12.41 25.22 -9.58
N THR A 249 -13.70 25.18 -9.90
CA THR A 249 -14.76 25.33 -8.88
C THR A 249 -14.83 24.08 -8.01
N LYS A 250 -15.39 24.21 -6.80
CA LYS A 250 -15.59 23.08 -5.89
C LYS A 250 -16.47 21.98 -6.51
N GLU A 251 -17.49 22.38 -7.28
CA GLU A 251 -18.37 21.45 -7.98
C GLU A 251 -17.61 20.64 -9.04
N ALA A 252 -16.80 21.30 -9.87
CA ALA A 252 -15.97 20.65 -10.88
C ALA A 252 -14.94 19.70 -10.24
N PHE A 253 -14.37 20.10 -9.09
CA PHE A 253 -13.48 19.22 -8.34
C PHE A 253 -14.19 17.96 -7.83
N VAL A 254 -15.41 18.11 -7.28
CA VAL A 254 -16.19 16.97 -6.79
C VAL A 254 -16.51 16.00 -7.93
N GLU A 255 -16.96 16.49 -9.08
CA GLU A 255 -17.20 15.66 -10.27
C GLU A 255 -15.92 14.93 -10.70
N LEU A 256 -14.82 15.66 -10.85
CA LEU A 256 -13.52 15.11 -11.24
C LEU A 256 -13.02 14.06 -10.25
N LEU A 257 -13.16 14.30 -8.94
CA LEU A 257 -12.66 13.39 -7.91
C LEU A 257 -13.48 12.10 -7.85
N LEU A 258 -14.78 12.16 -8.07
CA LEU A 258 -15.66 10.97 -8.02
C LEU A 258 -15.62 10.13 -9.29
N GLU A 259 -15.07 10.65 -10.38
CA GLU A 259 -14.96 9.94 -11.66
C GLU A 259 -13.83 8.89 -11.63
N ASP A 260 -14.09 7.71 -12.23
CA ASP A 260 -13.11 6.63 -12.47
C ASP A 260 -12.34 6.13 -11.21
N GLN A 261 -12.96 6.13 -10.04
CA GLN A 261 -12.34 5.57 -8.85
C GLN A 261 -12.13 4.05 -8.97
N PRO A 262 -11.01 3.49 -8.46
CA PRO A 262 -10.79 2.05 -8.40
C PRO A 262 -11.91 1.34 -7.60
N PHE A 263 -12.07 0.02 -7.79
CA PHE A 263 -12.96 -0.76 -6.92
C PHE A 263 -12.51 -0.69 -5.45
N ILE A 264 -13.46 -0.90 -4.53
CA ILE A 264 -13.18 -0.96 -3.09
C ILE A 264 -13.01 -2.43 -2.68
N PRO A 265 -11.83 -2.85 -2.19
CA PRO A 265 -11.62 -4.20 -1.68
C PRO A 265 -12.52 -4.52 -0.48
N LYS A 266 -13.00 -5.77 -0.39
CA LYS A 266 -13.91 -6.22 0.70
C LYS A 266 -13.29 -6.08 2.10
N TYR A 267 -11.96 -6.09 2.21
CA TYR A 267 -11.27 -6.01 3.50
C TYR A 267 -11.09 -4.59 4.05
N PHE A 268 -11.33 -3.54 3.26
CA PHE A 268 -11.10 -2.15 3.68
C PHE A 268 -11.88 -1.77 4.95
N PRO A 269 -13.19 -1.98 5.04
CA PRO A 269 -13.93 -1.68 6.29
C PRO A 269 -13.42 -2.48 7.49
N TYR A 270 -13.00 -3.72 7.28
CA TYR A 270 -12.45 -4.56 8.32
C TYR A 270 -11.11 -4.03 8.87
N ASN A 271 -10.23 -3.53 8.01
CA ASN A 271 -8.96 -2.94 8.45
C ASN A 271 -9.18 -1.61 9.20
N VAL A 272 -10.11 -0.78 8.75
CA VAL A 272 -10.51 0.42 9.52
C VAL A 272 -10.93 0.03 10.93
N GLU A 273 -11.80 -0.97 11.06
CA GLU A 273 -12.23 -1.48 12.36
C GLU A 273 -11.06 -1.99 13.21
N LEU A 274 -10.12 -2.74 12.63
CA LEU A 274 -8.91 -3.19 13.33
C LEU A 274 -8.02 -2.04 13.78
N ASN A 275 -7.87 -1.00 12.97
CA ASN A 275 -7.06 0.16 13.31
C ASN A 275 -7.72 1.03 14.38
N ILE A 276 -9.06 1.11 14.41
CA ILE A 276 -9.81 1.79 15.47
C ILE A 276 -9.74 1.01 16.80
N ASN A 277 -9.84 -0.32 16.77
CA ASN A 277 -9.82 -1.14 17.98
C ASN A 277 -8.43 -1.52 18.46
N GLY A 278 -7.42 -1.38 17.61
CA GLY A 278 -6.05 -1.84 17.82
C GLY A 278 -5.86 -3.33 17.51
N ALA A 279 -4.92 -3.64 16.63
CA ALA A 279 -4.63 -5.01 16.22
C ALA A 279 -3.85 -5.78 17.30
N PRO A 280 -4.01 -7.12 17.38
CA PRO A 280 -3.15 -7.99 18.20
C PRO A 280 -1.67 -7.89 17.79
N ALA A 281 -0.75 -8.24 18.69
CA ALA A 281 0.69 -8.24 18.38
C ALA A 281 1.01 -9.14 17.18
N TYR A 282 1.81 -8.61 16.26
CA TYR A 282 2.10 -9.21 14.95
C TYR A 282 2.66 -10.63 15.05
N GLN A 283 3.76 -10.81 15.79
CA GLN A 283 4.40 -12.13 15.89
C GLN A 283 3.47 -13.15 16.58
N THR A 284 2.82 -12.73 17.68
CA THR A 284 1.89 -13.61 18.41
C THR A 284 0.70 -14.06 17.55
N SER A 285 0.22 -13.18 16.65
CA SER A 285 -0.87 -13.52 15.74
C SER A 285 -0.43 -14.51 14.67
N LYS A 286 0.75 -14.31 14.09
CA LYS A 286 1.35 -15.24 13.12
C LYS A 286 1.63 -16.63 13.71
N ASP A 287 2.14 -16.69 14.94
CA ASP A 287 2.50 -17.95 15.61
C ASP A 287 1.28 -18.84 15.89
N LYS A 288 0.07 -18.28 15.86
CA LYS A 288 -1.19 -19.04 16.01
C LYS A 288 -1.66 -19.70 14.72
N VAL A 289 -1.08 -19.38 13.57
CA VAL A 289 -1.46 -19.98 12.28
C VAL A 289 -1.10 -21.46 12.27
N SER A 290 -2.12 -22.31 12.14
CA SER A 290 -1.92 -23.78 12.09
C SER A 290 -1.17 -24.19 10.84
N ARG A 291 -0.11 -24.99 11.01
CA ARG A 291 0.60 -25.67 9.92
C ARG A 291 0.03 -27.08 9.78
N LEU A 292 -0.44 -27.42 8.59
CA LEU A 292 -0.98 -28.75 8.33
C LEU A 292 0.12 -29.70 7.86
N GLU A 293 0.09 -30.92 8.37
CA GLU A 293 0.95 -31.99 7.92
C GLU A 293 0.58 -32.46 6.51
N LYS A 294 1.55 -33.06 5.82
CA LYS A 294 1.31 -33.69 4.51
C LYS A 294 0.22 -34.74 4.61
N ASN A 295 -0.80 -34.66 3.78
CA ASN A 295 -2.00 -35.52 3.74
C ASN A 295 -3.04 -35.26 4.85
N GLU A 296 -2.91 -34.22 5.63
CA GLU A 296 -3.99 -33.81 6.52
C GLU A 296 -5.22 -33.42 5.71
N LYS A 297 -6.41 -33.84 6.17
CA LYS A 297 -7.65 -33.55 5.46
C LYS A 297 -8.05 -32.10 5.66
N ILE A 298 -8.34 -31.43 4.56
CA ILE A 298 -8.96 -30.12 4.57
C ILE A 298 -10.48 -30.23 4.50
N ASP A 299 -11.20 -29.29 5.10
CA ASP A 299 -12.65 -29.29 5.08
C ASP A 299 -13.17 -28.85 3.71
N SER A 300 -14.08 -29.61 3.16
CA SER A 300 -14.80 -29.22 1.94
C SER A 300 -15.68 -27.99 2.20
N GLY A 301 -15.71 -27.08 1.27
CA GLY A 301 -16.49 -25.84 1.37
C GLY A 301 -15.75 -24.65 2.01
N ILE A 302 -14.49 -24.85 2.44
CA ILE A 302 -13.59 -23.75 2.80
C ILE A 302 -12.70 -23.43 1.62
N VAL A 303 -12.59 -22.16 1.27
CA VAL A 303 -11.77 -21.70 0.14
C VAL A 303 -10.31 -22.09 0.36
N VAL A 304 -9.67 -22.64 -0.66
CA VAL A 304 -8.23 -22.88 -0.71
C VAL A 304 -7.59 -21.80 -1.58
N VAL A 305 -6.74 -20.99 -0.98
CA VAL A 305 -5.93 -20.00 -1.69
C VAL A 305 -4.60 -20.63 -2.05
N ASP A 306 -4.43 -20.96 -3.33
CA ASP A 306 -3.17 -21.49 -3.87
C ASP A 306 -2.31 -20.33 -4.41
N SER A 307 -1.22 -20.05 -3.71
CA SER A 307 -0.32 -18.94 -4.05
C SER A 307 0.80 -19.32 -4.99
N ARG A 308 0.86 -20.56 -5.41
CA ARG A 308 1.88 -21.01 -6.36
C ARG A 308 1.71 -20.35 -7.72
N ASN A 309 2.77 -20.40 -8.50
CA ASN A 309 2.77 -19.96 -9.89
C ASN A 309 1.65 -20.64 -10.70
N GLN A 310 1.01 -19.90 -11.60
CA GLN A 310 -0.11 -20.40 -12.43
C GLN A 310 0.21 -21.66 -13.22
N GLU A 311 1.47 -21.85 -13.67
CA GLU A 311 1.88 -23.04 -14.40
C GLU A 311 1.89 -24.30 -13.51
N GLN A 312 2.28 -24.15 -12.25
CA GLN A 312 2.21 -25.21 -11.24
C GLN A 312 0.75 -25.51 -10.90
N PHE A 313 -0.06 -24.47 -10.71
CA PHE A 313 -1.49 -24.59 -10.46
C PHE A 313 -2.22 -25.33 -11.59
N LYS A 314 -2.00 -24.94 -12.84
CA LYS A 314 -2.61 -25.59 -14.00
C LYS A 314 -2.26 -27.07 -14.12
N LYS A 315 -1.04 -27.46 -13.73
CA LYS A 315 -0.60 -28.87 -13.77
C LYS A 315 -1.27 -29.71 -12.71
N SER A 316 -1.42 -29.20 -11.50
CA SER A 316 -2.04 -29.92 -10.40
C SER A 316 -2.36 -28.95 -9.24
N HIS A 317 -3.61 -28.88 -8.83
CA HIS A 317 -4.08 -28.10 -7.70
C HIS A 317 -5.17 -28.83 -6.92
N ILE A 318 -5.47 -28.34 -5.74
CA ILE A 318 -6.55 -28.88 -4.90
C ILE A 318 -7.89 -28.47 -5.52
N GLN A 319 -8.83 -29.40 -5.56
CA GLN A 319 -10.18 -29.13 -6.06
C GLN A 319 -10.81 -27.94 -5.35
N GLY A 320 -11.34 -27.01 -6.14
CA GLY A 320 -11.96 -25.78 -5.62
C GLY A 320 -10.97 -24.70 -5.18
N ALA A 321 -9.66 -24.86 -5.42
CA ALA A 321 -8.69 -23.84 -5.09
C ALA A 321 -8.79 -22.62 -6.04
N VAL A 322 -8.50 -21.45 -5.50
CA VAL A 322 -8.37 -20.19 -6.24
C VAL A 322 -6.89 -19.81 -6.31
N ASN A 323 -6.40 -19.54 -7.52
CA ASN A 323 -4.99 -19.23 -7.74
C ASN A 323 -4.69 -17.74 -7.55
N ILE A 324 -4.35 -17.35 -6.33
CA ILE A 324 -3.87 -15.99 -6.02
C ILE A 324 -2.35 -16.04 -5.85
N MET A 325 -1.61 -15.90 -6.94
CA MET A 325 -0.14 -16.07 -6.94
C MET A 325 0.55 -15.12 -5.97
N ASN A 326 1.63 -15.60 -5.32
CA ASN A 326 2.50 -14.78 -4.47
C ASN A 326 3.23 -13.70 -5.29
N GLY A 327 2.58 -12.57 -5.50
CA GLY A 327 3.09 -11.41 -6.24
C GLY A 327 2.88 -10.10 -5.47
N ALA A 328 3.19 -8.98 -6.12
CA ALA A 328 3.08 -7.63 -5.52
C ALA A 328 1.64 -7.21 -5.17
N LYS A 329 0.62 -7.92 -5.66
CA LYS A 329 -0.80 -7.63 -5.39
C LYS A 329 -1.51 -8.77 -4.66
N PHE A 330 -0.73 -9.65 -3.99
CA PHE A 330 -1.29 -10.79 -3.27
C PHE A 330 -2.25 -10.34 -2.17
N GLU A 331 -1.86 -9.40 -1.33
CA GLU A 331 -2.64 -8.88 -0.21
C GLU A 331 -3.97 -8.29 -0.69
N THR A 332 -3.90 -7.43 -1.71
CA THR A 332 -5.06 -6.78 -2.32
C THR A 332 -6.08 -7.79 -2.85
N TRP A 333 -5.61 -8.79 -3.61
CA TRP A 333 -6.51 -9.78 -4.22
C TRP A 333 -6.99 -10.83 -3.22
N LEU A 334 -6.16 -11.22 -2.25
CA LEU A 334 -6.63 -12.06 -1.14
C LEU A 334 -7.83 -11.41 -0.45
N GLY A 335 -7.68 -10.16 0.00
CA GLY A 335 -8.74 -9.46 0.71
C GLY A 335 -9.93 -9.03 -0.16
N SER A 336 -9.78 -9.04 -1.51
CA SER A 336 -10.89 -8.78 -2.43
C SER A 336 -11.71 -10.04 -2.74
N ILE A 337 -11.06 -11.21 -2.77
CA ILE A 337 -11.69 -12.49 -3.11
C ILE A 337 -12.24 -13.20 -1.87
N VAL A 338 -11.43 -13.30 -0.80
CA VAL A 338 -11.87 -13.91 0.47
C VAL A 338 -12.53 -12.84 1.33
N PRO A 339 -13.82 -12.99 1.70
CA PRO A 339 -14.47 -12.03 2.59
C PRO A 339 -13.79 -11.96 3.97
N PRO A 340 -13.76 -10.80 4.64
CA PRO A 340 -13.26 -10.70 6.00
C PRO A 340 -13.96 -11.68 6.93
N ARG A 341 -13.25 -12.21 7.92
CA ARG A 341 -13.74 -13.19 8.91
C ARG A 341 -14.16 -14.54 8.33
N SER A 342 -13.87 -14.80 7.05
CA SER A 342 -14.07 -16.11 6.42
C SER A 342 -12.81 -16.95 6.53
N ASN A 343 -12.94 -18.18 7.00
CA ASN A 343 -11.82 -19.11 7.05
C ASN A 343 -11.37 -19.50 5.64
N TYR A 344 -10.05 -19.69 5.48
CA TYR A 344 -9.45 -20.20 4.25
C TYR A 344 -8.22 -21.04 4.55
N TYR A 345 -7.85 -21.90 3.59
CA TYR A 345 -6.57 -22.60 3.60
C TYR A 345 -5.57 -21.86 2.72
N LEU A 346 -4.30 -21.82 3.15
CA LEU A 346 -3.23 -21.15 2.41
C LEU A 346 -2.21 -22.18 1.93
N VAL A 347 -1.94 -22.18 0.63
CA VAL A 347 -1.05 -23.13 -0.05
C VAL A 347 0.14 -22.38 -0.66
N ALA A 348 1.35 -22.93 -0.47
CA ALA A 348 2.58 -22.43 -1.06
C ALA A 348 3.41 -23.55 -1.71
N GLU A 349 4.47 -23.16 -2.45
CA GLU A 349 5.44 -24.09 -3.02
C GLU A 349 6.52 -24.56 -2.06
N SER A 350 6.75 -23.84 -0.95
CA SER A 350 7.77 -24.16 0.06
C SER A 350 7.42 -23.58 1.42
N GLU A 351 8.04 -24.07 2.49
CA GLU A 351 7.88 -23.53 3.85
C GLU A 351 8.35 -22.07 3.93
N GLU A 352 9.44 -21.71 3.27
CA GLU A 352 9.93 -20.32 3.23
C GLU A 352 8.90 -19.39 2.57
N SER A 353 8.32 -19.83 1.46
CA SER A 353 7.26 -19.07 0.76
C SER A 353 6.02 -18.94 1.65
N LEU A 354 5.68 -20.00 2.38
CA LEU A 354 4.53 -20.03 3.29
C LEU A 354 4.70 -19.04 4.45
N ASP A 355 5.89 -18.93 5.05
CA ASP A 355 6.20 -17.94 6.09
C ASP A 355 6.05 -16.50 5.59
N LYS A 356 6.55 -16.24 4.38
CA LYS A 356 6.39 -14.93 3.73
C LYS A 356 4.92 -14.60 3.45
N LEU A 357 4.15 -15.58 2.98
CA LEU A 357 2.73 -15.40 2.70
C LEU A 357 1.91 -15.12 3.97
N ILE A 358 2.16 -15.83 5.07
CA ILE A 358 1.51 -15.54 6.35
C ILE A 358 1.86 -14.11 6.80
N SER A 359 3.08 -13.66 6.59
CA SER A 359 3.48 -12.29 6.87
C SER A 359 2.71 -11.28 6.00
N LYS A 360 2.46 -11.60 4.74
CA LYS A 360 1.66 -10.79 3.83
C LYS A 360 0.19 -10.76 4.24
N THR A 361 -0.40 -11.91 4.61
CA THR A 361 -1.80 -11.94 5.09
C THR A 361 -1.99 -11.08 6.34
N ALA A 362 -0.98 -11.05 7.21
CA ALA A 362 -1.03 -10.26 8.44
C ALA A 362 -1.07 -8.75 8.17
N LYS A 363 -0.50 -8.27 7.05
CA LYS A 363 -0.56 -6.84 6.70
C LYS A 363 -1.99 -6.31 6.55
N ILE A 364 -2.92 -7.19 6.16
CA ILE A 364 -4.35 -6.88 6.04
C ILE A 364 -5.21 -7.56 7.13
N GLY A 365 -4.59 -8.06 8.22
CA GLY A 365 -5.28 -8.67 9.35
C GLY A 365 -5.95 -10.01 9.04
N TYR A 366 -5.48 -10.76 8.03
CA TYR A 366 -6.10 -12.00 7.55
C TYR A 366 -5.47 -13.27 8.10
N GLU A 367 -4.35 -13.17 8.81
CA GLU A 367 -3.68 -14.33 9.41
C GLU A 367 -4.55 -15.11 10.41
N PRO A 368 -5.50 -14.50 11.17
CA PRO A 368 -6.34 -15.27 12.08
C PRO A 368 -7.39 -16.15 11.37
N PHE A 369 -7.66 -15.88 10.08
CA PHE A 369 -8.63 -16.62 9.29
C PHE A 369 -8.00 -17.78 8.52
N ILE A 370 -6.68 -17.95 8.59
CA ILE A 370 -5.99 -19.11 8.04
C ILE A 370 -6.33 -20.32 8.90
N LYS A 371 -7.23 -21.18 8.41
CA LYS A 371 -7.59 -22.42 9.08
C LYS A 371 -6.46 -23.44 9.08
N GLY A 372 -5.65 -23.42 8.04
CA GLY A 372 -4.45 -24.20 7.91
C GLY A 372 -3.59 -23.74 6.75
N ALA A 373 -2.28 -23.77 6.94
CA ALA A 373 -1.29 -23.38 5.94
C ALA A 373 -0.36 -24.55 5.67
N PHE A 374 -0.07 -24.86 4.39
CA PHE A 374 0.74 -26.03 4.05
C PHE A 374 1.41 -25.91 2.66
N VAL A 375 2.42 -26.74 2.46
CA VAL A 375 3.07 -26.91 1.16
C VAL A 375 2.34 -28.00 0.38
N TYR A 376 1.96 -27.70 -0.87
CA TYR A 376 1.27 -28.68 -1.71
C TYR A 376 2.25 -29.58 -2.45
N ASP A 377 2.07 -30.91 -2.27
CA ASP A 377 2.79 -31.92 -3.04
C ASP A 377 1.96 -32.29 -4.29
N GLU A 378 2.46 -32.00 -5.46
CA GLU A 378 1.79 -31.97 -6.78
C GLU A 378 1.19 -33.31 -7.26
N LYS A 379 0.95 -34.30 -6.40
CA LYS A 379 0.45 -35.61 -6.81
C LYS A 379 -1.07 -35.71 -6.73
N GLY A 380 -1.71 -35.79 -7.91
CA GLY A 380 -3.09 -36.28 -8.02
C GLY A 380 -4.20 -35.25 -7.85
N GLY A 381 -3.90 -33.95 -7.96
CA GLY A 381 -4.90 -32.88 -7.94
C GLY A 381 -5.67 -32.69 -9.25
N GLU A 382 -6.61 -31.75 -9.23
CA GLU A 382 -7.27 -31.25 -10.45
C GLU A 382 -6.27 -30.55 -11.37
N LYS A 383 -6.63 -30.46 -12.64
CA LYS A 383 -5.84 -29.79 -13.67
C LYS A 383 -6.69 -28.74 -14.36
N MET A 384 -6.06 -27.68 -14.80
CA MET A 384 -6.66 -26.72 -15.70
C MET A 384 -6.17 -26.99 -17.12
N GLU A 385 -7.06 -26.86 -18.08
CA GLU A 385 -6.71 -26.96 -19.50
C GLU A 385 -5.77 -25.84 -19.93
N ILE A 386 -4.80 -26.19 -20.77
CA ILE A 386 -3.82 -25.24 -21.28
C ILE A 386 -4.45 -24.45 -22.44
N PHE A 387 -4.28 -23.14 -22.45
CA PHE A 387 -4.68 -22.29 -23.57
C PHE A 387 -3.84 -22.61 -24.81
N ASP A 388 -4.51 -22.82 -25.93
CA ASP A 388 -3.87 -23.05 -27.23
C ASP A 388 -4.08 -21.82 -28.12
N GLN A 389 -3.04 -21.00 -28.22
CA GLN A 389 -3.06 -19.76 -28.98
C GLN A 389 -3.37 -19.98 -30.46
N GLN A 390 -2.83 -21.06 -31.08
CA GLN A 390 -3.06 -21.33 -32.50
C GLN A 390 -4.51 -21.73 -32.77
N ALA A 391 -5.10 -22.57 -31.92
CA ALA A 391 -6.52 -22.94 -32.00
C ALA A 391 -7.41 -21.72 -31.80
N PHE A 392 -7.09 -20.85 -30.84
CA PHE A 392 -7.82 -19.61 -30.57
C PHE A 392 -7.76 -18.65 -31.76
N ASP A 393 -6.58 -18.40 -32.33
CA ASP A 393 -6.39 -17.48 -33.44
C ASP A 393 -7.04 -17.97 -34.74
N SER A 394 -7.10 -19.28 -34.93
CA SER A 394 -7.74 -19.87 -36.12
C SER A 394 -9.27 -19.69 -36.13
N ASN A 395 -9.92 -19.66 -34.96
CA ASN A 395 -11.38 -19.49 -34.85
C ASN A 395 -11.78 -18.91 -33.47
N ARG A 396 -11.63 -17.60 -33.30
CA ARG A 396 -11.98 -16.90 -32.06
C ARG A 396 -13.48 -16.98 -31.73
N GLU A 397 -14.34 -17.12 -32.67
CA GLU A 397 -15.80 -17.23 -32.49
C GLU A 397 -16.23 -18.56 -31.86
N ALA A 398 -15.35 -19.57 -31.85
CA ALA A 398 -15.57 -20.81 -31.14
C ALA A 398 -15.41 -20.71 -29.61
N PHE A 399 -15.03 -19.55 -29.09
CA PHE A 399 -14.78 -19.31 -27.66
C PHE A 399 -15.67 -18.18 -27.14
N THR A 400 -16.05 -18.29 -25.87
CA THR A 400 -16.54 -17.18 -25.06
C THR A 400 -15.33 -16.48 -24.42
N VAL A 401 -15.11 -15.21 -24.71
CA VAL A 401 -13.97 -14.46 -24.18
C VAL A 401 -14.43 -13.56 -23.03
N ILE A 402 -13.81 -13.70 -21.88
CA ILE A 402 -14.09 -12.90 -20.67
C ILE A 402 -12.89 -12.00 -20.39
N ASP A 403 -13.14 -10.68 -20.39
CA ASP A 403 -12.18 -9.65 -19.99
C ASP A 403 -12.45 -9.27 -18.54
N ILE A 404 -11.55 -9.66 -17.63
CA ILE A 404 -11.71 -9.38 -16.20
C ILE A 404 -10.97 -8.12 -15.74
N ARG A 405 -10.56 -7.27 -16.67
CA ARG A 405 -10.04 -5.93 -16.37
C ARG A 405 -11.16 -5.03 -15.89
N THR A 406 -10.79 -3.94 -15.22
CA THR A 406 -11.77 -2.93 -14.80
C THR A 406 -12.50 -2.32 -16.00
N THR A 407 -13.69 -1.78 -15.78
CA THR A 407 -14.45 -1.09 -16.84
C THR A 407 -13.68 0.11 -17.41
N GLY A 408 -12.93 0.83 -16.56
CA GLY A 408 -12.08 1.94 -16.97
C GLY A 408 -10.92 1.50 -17.90
N GLU A 409 -10.28 0.33 -17.64
CA GLU A 409 -9.27 -0.22 -18.55
C GLU A 409 -9.89 -0.62 -19.91
N VAL A 410 -11.06 -1.23 -19.89
CA VAL A 410 -11.74 -1.70 -21.10
C VAL A 410 -12.30 -0.54 -21.92
N SER A 411 -12.75 0.56 -21.28
CA SER A 411 -13.22 1.75 -21.97
C SER A 411 -12.10 2.46 -22.74
N LYS A 412 -10.88 2.43 -22.20
CA LYS A 412 -9.69 3.00 -22.87
C LYS A 412 -9.24 2.14 -24.04
N GLU A 413 -9.19 0.81 -23.86
CA GLU A 413 -8.77 -0.12 -24.91
C GLU A 413 -9.39 -1.50 -24.70
N LYS A 414 -10.16 -1.97 -25.69
CA LYS A 414 -10.63 -3.36 -25.75
C LYS A 414 -9.58 -4.24 -26.44
N VAL A 415 -9.12 -5.29 -25.77
CA VAL A 415 -8.22 -6.29 -26.37
C VAL A 415 -8.97 -7.12 -27.42
N PHE A 416 -10.15 -7.62 -27.08
CA PHE A 416 -11.02 -8.37 -27.99
C PHE A 416 -12.39 -7.71 -28.12
N LYS A 417 -12.83 -7.46 -29.36
CA LYS A 417 -14.11 -6.76 -29.65
C LYS A 417 -15.32 -7.42 -29.00
N ASN A 418 -15.35 -8.75 -29.02
CA ASN A 418 -16.48 -9.56 -28.56
C ASN A 418 -16.32 -10.06 -27.12
N ALA A 419 -15.32 -9.60 -26.39
CA ALA A 419 -15.16 -9.97 -24.98
C ALA A 419 -16.29 -9.41 -24.14
N ILE A 420 -16.80 -10.24 -23.25
CA ILE A 420 -17.71 -9.84 -22.17
C ILE A 420 -16.83 -9.33 -21.04
N ASN A 421 -17.06 -8.09 -20.61
CA ASN A 421 -16.32 -7.52 -19.51
C ASN A 421 -17.03 -7.80 -18.19
N ILE A 422 -16.38 -8.56 -17.33
CA ILE A 422 -16.78 -8.82 -15.94
C ILE A 422 -15.55 -8.57 -15.08
N PRO A 423 -15.43 -7.40 -14.45
CA PRO A 423 -14.27 -7.08 -13.60
C PRO A 423 -14.04 -8.15 -12.54
N LEU A 424 -12.76 -8.49 -12.29
CA LEU A 424 -12.41 -9.54 -11.31
C LEU A 424 -13.01 -9.29 -9.92
N SER A 425 -13.14 -8.02 -9.52
CA SER A 425 -13.78 -7.63 -8.25
C SER A 425 -15.27 -7.98 -8.14
N GLU A 426 -15.94 -8.17 -9.28
CA GLU A 426 -17.37 -8.47 -9.40
C GLU A 426 -17.62 -9.92 -9.86
N LEU A 427 -16.57 -10.64 -10.24
CA LEU A 427 -16.68 -11.91 -10.96
C LEU A 427 -17.46 -12.98 -10.18
N MET A 428 -17.25 -13.07 -8.86
CA MET A 428 -17.93 -14.07 -8.03
C MET A 428 -19.46 -13.88 -7.97
N GLU A 429 -19.91 -12.63 -8.06
CA GLU A 429 -21.33 -12.28 -8.05
C GLU A 429 -21.97 -12.33 -9.45
N ARG A 430 -21.15 -12.46 -10.52
CA ARG A 430 -21.60 -12.34 -11.93
C ARG A 430 -21.20 -13.52 -12.81
N THR A 431 -20.83 -14.65 -12.23
CA THR A 431 -20.47 -15.85 -12.99
C THR A 431 -21.65 -16.42 -13.82
N ASP A 432 -22.89 -16.18 -13.41
CA ASP A 432 -24.10 -16.57 -14.12
C ASP A 432 -24.34 -15.82 -15.45
N GLU A 433 -23.66 -14.68 -15.64
CA GLU A 433 -23.69 -13.95 -16.92
C GLU A 433 -22.81 -14.60 -18.00
N ILE A 434 -21.96 -15.59 -17.65
CA ILE A 434 -21.02 -16.21 -18.57
C ILE A 434 -21.71 -17.31 -19.41
N PRO A 435 -21.78 -17.17 -20.76
CA PRO A 435 -22.29 -18.22 -21.61
C PRO A 435 -21.43 -19.49 -21.56
N THR A 436 -22.07 -20.64 -21.40
CA THR A 436 -21.42 -21.94 -21.21
C THR A 436 -21.54 -22.89 -22.40
N ASP A 437 -22.04 -22.42 -23.51
CA ASP A 437 -22.20 -23.18 -24.76
C ASP A 437 -20.87 -23.37 -25.53
N LYS A 438 -19.84 -22.61 -25.16
CA LYS A 438 -18.50 -22.66 -25.74
C LYS A 438 -17.41 -22.69 -24.64
N PRO A 439 -16.20 -23.17 -24.95
CA PRO A 439 -15.06 -22.98 -24.03
C PRO A 439 -14.87 -21.51 -23.69
N VAL A 440 -14.60 -21.25 -22.40
CA VAL A 440 -14.39 -19.90 -21.86
C VAL A 440 -12.91 -19.59 -21.82
N VAL A 441 -12.49 -18.48 -22.46
CA VAL A 441 -11.13 -17.95 -22.40
C VAL A 441 -11.14 -16.71 -21.53
N VAL A 442 -10.33 -16.70 -20.47
CA VAL A 442 -10.23 -15.59 -19.51
C VAL A 442 -8.91 -14.83 -19.72
N HIS A 443 -9.00 -13.51 -19.83
CA HIS A 443 -7.81 -12.67 -19.94
C HIS A 443 -7.87 -11.42 -19.05
N CYS A 444 -6.70 -10.84 -18.82
CA CYS A 444 -6.53 -9.52 -18.21
C CYS A 444 -5.47 -8.72 -18.98
N GLY A 445 -4.69 -7.85 -18.32
CA GLY A 445 -3.59 -7.11 -18.97
C GLY A 445 -2.25 -7.84 -18.97
N THR A 446 -1.98 -8.74 -18.01
CA THR A 446 -0.64 -9.33 -17.82
C THR A 446 -0.62 -10.82 -17.47
N GLY A 447 -1.76 -11.43 -17.16
CA GLY A 447 -1.88 -12.83 -16.77
C GLY A 447 -2.09 -13.07 -15.26
N TYR A 448 -1.81 -12.09 -14.38
CA TYR A 448 -1.97 -12.26 -12.94
C TYR A 448 -3.45 -12.38 -12.51
N ARG A 449 -4.29 -11.42 -12.92
CA ARG A 449 -5.72 -11.43 -12.60
C ARG A 449 -6.43 -12.58 -13.30
N SER A 450 -6.02 -12.95 -14.52
CA SER A 450 -6.67 -14.03 -15.27
C SER A 450 -6.46 -15.41 -14.63
N ALA A 451 -5.35 -15.64 -13.92
CA ALA A 451 -5.16 -16.86 -13.13
C ALA A 451 -6.18 -16.96 -11.98
N ILE A 452 -6.47 -15.84 -11.30
CA ILE A 452 -7.51 -15.77 -10.27
C ILE A 452 -8.89 -16.02 -10.89
N GLY A 453 -9.24 -15.24 -11.94
CA GLY A 453 -10.56 -15.30 -12.55
C GLY A 453 -10.87 -16.64 -13.19
N SER A 454 -9.92 -17.25 -13.89
CA SER A 454 -10.11 -18.56 -14.50
C SER A 454 -10.32 -19.66 -13.46
N SER A 455 -9.60 -19.63 -12.34
CA SER A 455 -9.80 -20.58 -11.25
C SER A 455 -11.17 -20.42 -10.57
N ILE A 456 -11.66 -19.19 -10.40
CA ILE A 456 -13.01 -18.90 -9.89
C ILE A 456 -14.05 -19.46 -10.87
N ILE A 457 -13.96 -19.14 -12.17
CA ILE A 457 -14.90 -19.62 -13.17
C ILE A 457 -14.92 -21.14 -13.26
N GLN A 458 -13.75 -21.81 -13.19
CA GLN A 458 -13.66 -23.27 -13.17
C GLN A 458 -14.38 -23.88 -11.94
N ASN A 459 -14.30 -23.21 -10.82
CA ASN A 459 -14.95 -23.66 -9.58
C ASN A 459 -16.48 -23.51 -9.65
N GLU A 460 -16.98 -22.44 -10.23
CA GLU A 460 -18.41 -22.13 -10.31
C GLU A 460 -19.09 -22.86 -11.48
N LEU A 461 -18.46 -22.90 -12.66
CA LEU A 461 -19.03 -23.43 -13.89
C LEU A 461 -18.49 -24.83 -14.21
N LYS A 462 -19.02 -25.87 -13.56
CA LYS A 462 -18.50 -27.25 -13.61
C LYS A 462 -18.56 -27.93 -14.98
N ASN A 463 -19.40 -27.47 -15.91
CA ASN A 463 -19.67 -28.13 -17.19
C ASN A 463 -19.07 -27.40 -18.39
N VAL A 464 -18.19 -26.43 -18.16
CA VAL A 464 -17.55 -25.66 -19.22
C VAL A 464 -16.04 -25.78 -19.13
N LYS A 465 -15.38 -25.86 -20.28
CA LYS A 465 -13.93 -25.81 -20.36
C LYS A 465 -13.46 -24.37 -20.15
N VAL A 466 -12.61 -24.13 -19.14
CA VAL A 466 -12.06 -22.82 -18.83
C VAL A 466 -10.58 -22.79 -19.16
N LEU A 467 -10.17 -21.75 -19.86
CA LEU A 467 -8.81 -21.54 -20.36
C LEU A 467 -8.30 -20.18 -19.86
N ASP A 468 -7.21 -20.19 -19.12
CA ASP A 468 -6.52 -18.96 -18.75
C ASP A 468 -5.53 -18.57 -19.84
N MET A 469 -5.74 -17.42 -20.48
CA MET A 469 -4.82 -16.90 -21.49
C MET A 469 -3.45 -16.54 -20.88
N GLY A 470 -3.40 -16.20 -19.62
CA GLY A 470 -2.16 -15.92 -18.91
C GLY A 470 -1.37 -14.77 -19.55
N SER A 471 -0.05 -14.97 -19.68
CA SER A 471 0.86 -13.98 -20.28
C SER A 471 0.70 -13.80 -21.79
N ASP A 472 0.08 -14.77 -22.49
CA ASP A 472 -0.10 -14.74 -23.95
C ASP A 472 -0.99 -13.58 -24.40
N VAL A 473 -1.77 -13.00 -23.47
CA VAL A 473 -2.54 -11.77 -23.72
C VAL A 473 -1.66 -10.62 -24.24
N LYS A 474 -0.38 -10.60 -23.93
CA LYS A 474 0.56 -9.54 -24.36
C LYS A 474 0.71 -9.49 -25.88
N ASP A 475 0.52 -10.61 -26.57
CA ASP A 475 0.59 -10.67 -28.03
C ASP A 475 -0.62 -9.98 -28.71
N TYR A 476 -1.66 -9.65 -27.95
CA TYR A 476 -2.90 -9.01 -28.42
C TYR A 476 -3.06 -7.55 -27.97
N ILE A 477 -2.27 -7.10 -27.00
CA ILE A 477 -2.24 -5.70 -26.54
C ILE A 477 -1.25 -4.94 -27.42
N LYS A 478 -1.67 -3.80 -27.94
CA LYS A 478 -0.86 -2.97 -28.87
C LYS A 478 0.02 -1.96 -28.14
#